data_bdd1c75f3bc91ae18918b29c0a49ae76
#
_entry.id   bdd1c75f3bc91ae18918b29c0a49ae76
#
_cell.length_a   1.000
_cell.length_b   1.000
_cell.length_c   1.000
_cell.angle_alpha   90.00
_cell.angle_beta   90.00
_cell.angle_gamma   90.00
#
_symmetry.space_group_name_H-M   'P 1'
#
loop_
_entity.id
_entity.type
_entity.pdbx_description
1 polymer ?
#
loop_
_entity_poly.entity_id
_entity_poly.type
_entity_poly.pdbx_seq_one_letter_code
_entity_poly.pdbx_strand_id
1 'polypeptide(L)'
;MVHHAQHPQTGRPYQGRNLTTQPALTQPALTEDEIAAGAALFARPATFFHAAQALDHLPPQATPEIAFAGRSNVGKSSLLNALTGRRALARASNTPGRTRQLNFFDLGGLLTLVDMPGYGYAKASREIKKDWQGLMFDYLRGRPNL
;
A
#
# COMPACT_ATOMS: atom_id res chain seq x y z
N MET A 1 -24.72 19.94 49.33
CA MET A 1 -24.18 18.58 49.38
C MET A 1 -23.90 18.15 47.94
N VAL A 2 -22.67 18.17 47.54
CA VAL A 2 -22.28 17.82 46.17
C VAL A 2 -21.46 16.52 46.23
N HIS A 3 -22.04 15.42 45.70
CA HIS A 3 -21.36 14.12 45.64
C HIS A 3 -20.35 14.13 44.50
N HIS A 4 -19.08 14.09 44.89
CA HIS A 4 -17.98 13.76 43.96
C HIS A 4 -17.99 12.25 43.70
N ALA A 5 -18.31 11.87 42.48
CA ALA A 5 -18.11 10.52 41.98
C ALA A 5 -16.62 10.36 41.59
N GLN A 6 -15.91 9.53 42.32
CA GLN A 6 -14.53 9.12 42.01
C GLN A 6 -14.57 8.06 40.88
N HIS A 7 -13.92 8.34 39.76
CA HIS A 7 -13.63 7.34 38.75
C HIS A 7 -12.47 6.43 39.19
N PRO A 8 -12.62 5.10 39.14
CA PRO A 8 -11.50 4.20 39.39
C PRO A 8 -10.57 4.20 38.19
N GLN A 9 -9.35 4.65 38.40
CA GLN A 9 -8.22 4.47 37.51
C GLN A 9 -7.72 3.02 37.61
N THR A 10 -8.13 2.13 36.70
CA THR A 10 -7.50 0.83 36.53
C THR A 10 -6.70 0.80 35.23
N GLY A 11 -5.62 1.54 35.22
CA GLY A 11 -4.56 1.37 34.22
C GLY A 11 -3.73 0.14 34.55
N ARG A 12 -4.01 -1.01 33.95
CA ARG A 12 -3.04 -2.11 33.97
C ARG A 12 -1.80 -1.68 33.16
N PRO A 13 -0.58 -1.80 33.72
CA PRO A 13 0.61 -1.53 32.95
C PRO A 13 0.71 -2.52 31.78
N TYR A 14 0.95 -1.99 30.59
CA TYR A 14 1.24 -2.77 29.39
C TYR A 14 2.50 -3.61 29.66
N GLN A 15 2.32 -4.89 29.95
CA GLN A 15 3.42 -5.84 30.00
C GLN A 15 3.85 -6.09 28.55
N GLY A 16 4.93 -5.44 28.14
CA GLY A 16 5.58 -5.68 26.89
C GLY A 16 5.84 -7.18 26.72
N ARG A 17 5.21 -7.81 25.72
CA ARG A 17 5.59 -9.16 25.30
C ARG A 17 7.07 -9.11 24.96
N ASN A 18 7.86 -9.88 25.69
CA ASN A 18 9.23 -10.18 25.28
C ASN A 18 9.17 -10.67 23.82
N LEU A 19 9.71 -9.86 22.93
CA LEU A 19 10.01 -10.26 21.56
C LEU A 19 11.19 -11.25 21.65
N THR A 20 10.89 -12.43 22.19
CA THR A 20 11.82 -13.57 22.12
C THR A 20 11.99 -13.85 20.65
N THR A 21 13.21 -13.64 20.20
CA THR A 21 13.81 -13.93 18.93
C THR A 21 13.02 -14.98 18.14
N GLN A 22 12.10 -14.54 17.27
CA GLN A 22 11.61 -15.44 16.24
C GLN A 22 12.83 -15.80 15.40
N PRO A 23 13.08 -17.09 15.13
CA PRO A 23 14.15 -17.45 14.21
C PRO A 23 13.89 -16.67 12.92
N ALA A 24 14.88 -15.95 12.45
CA ALA A 24 14.82 -15.29 11.15
C ALA A 24 14.38 -16.36 10.16
N LEU A 25 13.21 -16.17 9.54
CA LEU A 25 12.78 -16.98 8.41
C LEU A 25 13.85 -16.77 7.34
N THR A 26 14.84 -17.64 7.33
CA THR A 26 15.86 -17.66 6.28
C THR A 26 15.14 -18.11 5.03
N GLN A 27 14.61 -17.16 4.27
CA GLN A 27 14.08 -17.47 2.95
C GLN A 27 15.26 -18.05 2.14
N PRO A 28 15.07 -19.16 1.43
CA PRO A 28 16.10 -19.67 0.55
C PRO A 28 16.49 -18.55 -0.44
N ALA A 29 17.78 -18.44 -0.73
CA ALA A 29 18.27 -17.51 -1.73
C ALA A 29 17.59 -17.82 -3.07
N LEU A 30 17.15 -16.77 -3.78
CA LEU A 30 16.58 -16.93 -5.11
C LEU A 30 17.61 -17.59 -6.04
N THR A 31 17.17 -18.53 -6.85
CA THR A 31 17.98 -19.13 -7.90
C THR A 31 18.24 -18.13 -9.04
N GLU A 32 19.25 -18.37 -9.84
CA GLU A 32 19.51 -17.54 -11.03
C GLU A 32 18.34 -17.52 -12.00
N ASP A 33 17.64 -18.64 -12.16
CA ASP A 33 16.45 -18.75 -13.00
C ASP A 33 15.29 -17.91 -12.47
N GLU A 34 15.05 -17.88 -11.16
CA GLU A 34 14.02 -17.04 -10.54
C GLU A 34 14.35 -15.55 -10.68
N ILE A 35 15.63 -15.19 -10.54
CA ILE A 35 16.07 -13.80 -10.75
C ILE A 35 15.86 -13.40 -12.21
N ALA A 36 16.23 -14.27 -13.16
CA ALA A 36 16.06 -14.03 -14.59
C ALA A 36 14.59 -13.93 -14.97
N ALA A 37 13.72 -14.79 -14.43
CA ALA A 37 12.28 -14.74 -14.64
C ALA A 37 11.65 -13.44 -14.10
N GLY A 38 12.07 -13.01 -12.91
CA GLY A 38 11.64 -11.74 -12.33
C GLY A 38 12.06 -10.54 -13.18
N ALA A 39 13.31 -10.52 -13.65
CA ALA A 39 13.82 -9.48 -14.54
C ALA A 39 13.04 -9.43 -15.86
N ALA A 40 12.76 -10.57 -16.47
CA ALA A 40 11.97 -10.68 -17.69
C ALA A 40 10.53 -10.20 -17.51
N LEU A 41 9.91 -10.48 -16.35
CA LEU A 41 8.57 -9.99 -16.01
C LEU A 41 8.54 -8.46 -15.96
N PHE A 42 9.46 -7.84 -15.22
CA PHE A 42 9.50 -6.38 -15.06
C PHE A 42 10.05 -5.63 -16.29
N ALA A 43 10.69 -6.30 -17.22
CA ALA A 43 11.06 -5.73 -18.52
C ALA A 43 9.87 -5.55 -19.49
N ARG A 44 8.70 -6.12 -19.17
CA ARG A 44 7.49 -5.99 -19.98
C ARG A 44 6.96 -4.56 -19.98
N PRO A 45 6.17 -4.17 -21.00
CA PRO A 45 5.51 -2.88 -21.01
C PRO A 45 4.61 -2.72 -19.79
N ALA A 46 4.78 -1.62 -19.06
CA ALA A 46 3.91 -1.23 -17.96
C ALA A 46 3.08 -0.02 -18.40
N THR A 47 1.75 -0.12 -18.31
CA THR A 47 0.83 0.91 -18.77
C THR A 47 -0.24 1.20 -17.72
N PHE A 48 -0.51 2.49 -17.47
CA PHE A 48 -1.65 2.89 -16.65
C PHE A 48 -2.95 2.55 -17.39
N PHE A 49 -3.91 1.94 -16.68
CA PHE A 49 -5.20 1.62 -17.29
C PHE A 49 -6.42 2.04 -16.45
N HIS A 50 -6.26 2.24 -15.14
CA HIS A 50 -7.40 2.57 -14.29
C HIS A 50 -7.02 3.34 -13.03
N ALA A 51 -7.97 4.11 -12.49
CA ALA A 51 -7.86 4.76 -11.20
C ALA A 51 -9.18 4.65 -10.43
N ALA A 52 -9.13 4.23 -9.17
CA ALA A 52 -10.30 4.05 -8.31
C ALA A 52 -10.24 4.94 -7.07
N GLN A 53 -11.32 5.65 -6.78
CA GLN A 53 -11.51 6.47 -5.59
C GLN A 53 -12.49 5.85 -4.59
N ALA A 54 -13.18 4.78 -4.97
CA ALA A 54 -14.12 4.01 -4.17
C ALA A 54 -14.07 2.53 -4.56
N LEU A 55 -14.58 1.65 -3.70
CA LEU A 55 -14.54 0.19 -3.91
C LEU A 55 -15.34 -0.26 -5.14
N ASP A 56 -16.46 0.38 -5.40
CA ASP A 56 -17.33 0.13 -6.56
C ASP A 56 -16.71 0.60 -7.89
N HIS A 57 -15.64 1.39 -7.81
CA HIS A 57 -14.86 1.82 -8.96
C HIS A 57 -13.63 0.93 -9.24
N LEU A 58 -13.46 -0.17 -8.51
CA LEU A 58 -12.32 -1.06 -8.74
C LEU A 58 -12.45 -1.77 -10.10
N PRO A 59 -11.33 -1.97 -10.82
CA PRO A 59 -11.37 -2.69 -12.08
C PRO A 59 -11.66 -4.19 -11.86
N PRO A 60 -12.13 -4.91 -12.90
CA PRO A 60 -12.27 -6.37 -12.83
C PRO A 60 -10.96 -7.05 -12.41
N GLN A 61 -11.10 -8.17 -11.70
CA GLN A 61 -9.98 -9.00 -11.26
C GLN A 61 -9.52 -9.89 -12.42
N ALA A 62 -8.55 -9.42 -13.19
CA ALA A 62 -8.07 -10.13 -14.37
C ALA A 62 -6.73 -10.85 -14.15
N THR A 63 -5.84 -10.24 -13.37
CA THR A 63 -4.47 -10.75 -13.10
C THR A 63 -4.15 -10.66 -11.62
N PRO A 64 -3.13 -11.37 -11.11
CA PRO A 64 -2.60 -11.13 -9.76
C PRO A 64 -2.24 -9.65 -9.58
N GLU A 65 -2.38 -9.15 -8.37
CA GLU A 65 -2.10 -7.74 -8.03
C GLU A 65 -0.97 -7.63 -7.01
N ILE A 66 -0.10 -6.64 -7.17
CA ILE A 66 0.89 -6.25 -6.17
C ILE A 66 0.63 -4.80 -5.78
N ALA A 67 0.29 -4.56 -4.52
CA ALA A 67 0.04 -3.23 -3.99
C ALA A 67 1.29 -2.59 -3.40
N PHE A 68 1.57 -1.35 -3.80
CA PHE A 68 2.63 -0.53 -3.25
C PHE A 68 2.03 0.42 -2.22
N ALA A 69 2.22 0.11 -0.94
CA ALA A 69 1.79 0.91 0.18
C ALA A 69 2.98 1.55 0.90
N GLY A 70 2.80 2.75 1.43
CA GLY A 70 3.86 3.43 2.17
C GLY A 70 3.47 4.84 2.60
N ARG A 71 4.28 5.43 3.48
CA ARG A 71 4.09 6.82 3.86
C ARG A 71 4.29 7.76 2.68
N SER A 72 3.64 8.92 2.75
CA SER A 72 3.87 9.99 1.78
C SER A 72 5.37 10.32 1.69
N ASN A 73 5.89 10.47 0.48
CA ASN A 73 7.30 10.79 0.17
C ASN A 73 8.35 9.75 0.62
N VAL A 74 7.96 8.49 0.84
CA VAL A 74 8.90 7.42 1.21
C VAL A 74 9.68 6.86 0.02
N GLY A 75 9.32 7.24 -1.20
CA GLY A 75 9.95 6.74 -2.44
C GLY A 75 9.17 5.63 -3.16
N LYS A 76 7.90 5.40 -2.80
CA LYS A 76 7.03 4.37 -3.38
C LYS A 76 6.92 4.48 -4.91
N SER A 77 6.61 5.67 -5.43
CA SER A 77 6.53 5.91 -6.88
C SER A 77 7.90 5.79 -7.57
N SER A 78 8.98 6.15 -6.87
CA SER A 78 10.35 5.96 -7.37
C SER A 78 10.69 4.48 -7.48
N LEU A 79 10.30 3.66 -6.50
CA LEU A 79 10.48 2.21 -6.54
C LEU A 79 9.71 1.60 -7.71
N LEU A 80 8.44 1.96 -7.89
CA LEU A 80 7.60 1.45 -8.97
C LEU A 80 8.17 1.82 -10.35
N ASN A 81 8.63 3.07 -10.52
CA ASN A 81 9.29 3.51 -11.73
C ASN A 81 10.62 2.76 -11.99
N ALA A 82 11.41 2.51 -10.94
CA ALA A 82 12.67 1.78 -11.06
C ALA A 82 12.43 0.31 -11.45
N LEU A 83 11.47 -0.37 -10.81
CA LEU A 83 11.11 -1.76 -11.13
C LEU A 83 10.64 -1.93 -12.58
N THR A 84 9.89 -0.98 -13.09
CA THR A 84 9.33 -1.04 -14.45
C THR A 84 10.25 -0.44 -15.52
N GLY A 85 11.41 0.09 -15.15
CA GLY A 85 12.32 0.79 -16.05
C GLY A 85 11.72 2.07 -16.66
N ARG A 86 10.65 2.63 -16.05
CA ARG A 86 9.94 3.81 -16.53
C ARG A 86 10.25 5.03 -15.67
N ARG A 87 10.52 6.18 -16.30
CA ARG A 87 10.84 7.42 -15.56
C ARG A 87 9.64 8.15 -14.98
N ALA A 88 8.42 7.85 -15.45
CA ALA A 88 7.21 8.59 -15.09
C ALA A 88 5.94 7.73 -15.16
N LEU A 89 6.01 6.42 -14.91
CA LEU A 89 4.83 5.56 -14.86
C LEU A 89 3.92 5.98 -13.71
N ALA A 90 4.47 5.98 -12.50
CA ALA A 90 3.83 6.58 -11.35
C ALA A 90 4.33 8.01 -11.23
N ARG A 91 3.46 8.98 -11.43
CA ARG A 91 3.80 10.37 -11.18
C ARG A 91 3.94 10.56 -9.67
N ALA A 92 5.16 10.88 -9.23
CA ALA A 92 5.37 11.45 -7.91
C ALA A 92 4.57 12.75 -7.88
N SER A 93 3.37 12.73 -7.32
CA SER A 93 2.61 13.97 -7.15
C SER A 93 3.27 14.73 -6.02
N ASN A 94 4.14 15.67 -6.37
CA ASN A 94 4.72 16.64 -5.43
C ASN A 94 3.66 17.63 -4.91
N THR A 95 2.41 17.50 -5.35
CA THR A 95 1.32 18.35 -4.90
C THR A 95 0.52 17.62 -3.83
N PRO A 96 0.71 18.01 -2.57
CA PRO A 96 0.00 17.41 -1.46
C PRO A 96 -1.51 17.66 -1.59
N GLY A 97 -2.32 16.61 -1.54
CA GLY A 97 -3.77 16.71 -1.47
C GLY A 97 -4.52 16.53 -2.80
N ARG A 98 -3.84 16.37 -3.92
CA ARG A 98 -4.45 15.97 -5.19
C ARG A 98 -4.66 14.50 -5.29
N THR A 99 -5.38 13.82 -5.65
CA THR A 99 -5.72 12.44 -6.02
C THR A 99 -5.37 11.38 -4.99
N ARG A 100 -6.33 11.05 -4.18
CA ARG A 100 -6.33 9.94 -3.23
C ARG A 100 -7.05 8.76 -3.87
N GLN A 101 -6.43 8.21 -4.89
CA GLN A 101 -6.97 7.10 -5.66
C GLN A 101 -5.95 5.97 -5.71
N LEU A 102 -6.45 4.76 -5.88
CA LEU A 102 -5.66 3.60 -6.25
C LEU A 102 -5.38 3.70 -7.75
N ASN A 103 -4.12 3.66 -8.15
CA ASN A 103 -3.73 3.69 -9.56
C ASN A 103 -3.30 2.30 -10.00
N PHE A 104 -3.88 1.79 -11.06
CA PHE A 104 -3.67 0.45 -11.57
C PHE A 104 -2.86 0.50 -12.86
N PHE A 105 -1.81 -0.30 -12.91
CA PHE A 105 -0.92 -0.42 -14.07
C PHE A 105 -0.85 -1.88 -14.50
N ASP A 106 -1.12 -2.13 -15.76
CA ASP A 106 -0.93 -3.44 -16.37
C ASP A 106 0.56 -3.67 -16.67
N LEU A 107 1.08 -4.83 -16.30
CA LEU A 107 2.43 -5.27 -16.62
C LEU A 107 2.38 -6.43 -17.59
N GLY A 108 2.28 -6.10 -18.89
CA GLY A 108 2.31 -7.05 -19.99
C GLY A 108 1.22 -8.10 -19.97
N GLY A 109 0.05 -7.79 -19.41
CA GLY A 109 -1.10 -8.69 -19.31
C GLY A 109 -0.93 -9.84 -18.30
N LEU A 110 0.12 -9.84 -17.47
CA LEU A 110 0.42 -10.92 -16.51
C LEU A 110 0.26 -10.52 -15.06
N LEU A 111 0.46 -9.25 -14.74
CA LEU A 111 0.47 -8.73 -13.39
C LEU A 111 -0.11 -7.32 -13.37
N THR A 112 -0.86 -6.99 -12.35
CA THR A 112 -1.29 -5.62 -12.08
C THR A 112 -0.49 -5.03 -10.92
N LEU A 113 0.13 -3.87 -11.15
CA LEU A 113 0.78 -3.09 -10.11
C LEU A 113 -0.19 -2.02 -9.63
N VAL A 114 -0.34 -1.88 -8.31
CA VAL A 114 -1.29 -0.94 -7.71
C VAL A 114 -0.55 0.07 -6.86
N ASP A 115 -0.50 1.32 -7.32
CA ASP A 115 0.07 2.43 -6.56
C ASP A 115 -0.98 3.01 -5.62
N MET A 116 -0.79 2.79 -4.32
CA MET A 116 -1.70 3.27 -3.29
C MET A 116 -1.34 4.69 -2.84
N PRO A 117 -2.31 5.50 -2.39
CA PRO A 117 -2.02 6.81 -1.80
C PRO A 117 -1.04 6.70 -0.62
N GLY A 118 -0.09 7.62 -0.52
CA GLY A 118 0.80 7.68 0.63
C GLY A 118 0.04 8.05 1.92
N TYR A 119 0.23 7.30 3.00
CA TYR A 119 -0.37 7.62 4.30
C TYR A 119 0.51 8.61 5.11
N GLY A 120 -0.05 9.14 6.21
CA GLY A 120 0.69 10.00 7.14
C GLY A 120 0.82 11.48 6.72
N TYR A 121 0.06 11.93 5.72
CA TYR A 121 0.10 13.32 5.30
C TYR A 121 -0.64 14.24 6.30
N ALA A 122 0.08 15.18 6.92
CA ALA A 122 -0.42 16.00 8.03
C ALA A 122 -1.50 17.03 7.64
N LYS A 123 -1.48 17.54 6.39
CA LYS A 123 -2.33 18.66 5.94
C LYS A 123 -3.74 18.28 5.47
N ALA A 124 -4.13 17.01 5.53
CA ALA A 124 -5.48 16.60 5.17
C ALA A 124 -6.44 16.71 6.36
N SER A 125 -7.70 17.11 6.14
CA SER A 125 -8.73 17.09 7.18
C SER A 125 -8.93 15.67 7.73
N ARG A 126 -9.46 15.56 8.97
CA ARG A 126 -9.67 14.24 9.59
C ARG A 126 -10.66 13.38 8.81
N GLU A 127 -11.71 13.98 8.25
CA GLU A 127 -12.74 13.31 7.45
C GLU A 127 -12.13 12.71 6.18
N ILE A 128 -11.39 13.51 5.44
CA ILE A 128 -10.73 13.08 4.21
C ILE A 128 -9.70 11.97 4.48
N LYS A 129 -9.02 11.99 5.64
CA LYS A 129 -8.10 10.91 6.04
C LYS A 129 -8.86 9.61 6.29
N LYS A 130 -10.04 9.68 6.90
CA LYS A 130 -10.87 8.53 7.22
C LYS A 130 -11.36 7.82 5.96
N ASP A 131 -11.84 8.56 4.98
CA ASP A 131 -12.44 8.00 3.76
C ASP A 131 -11.42 7.21 2.92
N TRP A 132 -10.26 7.80 2.64
CA TRP A 132 -9.25 7.11 1.84
C TRP A 132 -8.48 6.02 2.61
N GLN A 133 -8.34 6.15 3.93
CA GLN A 133 -7.83 5.06 4.76
C GLN A 133 -8.80 3.88 4.76
N GLY A 134 -10.11 4.13 4.83
CA GLY A 134 -11.14 3.12 4.65
C GLY A 134 -10.99 2.39 3.34
N LEU A 135 -10.94 3.10 2.22
CA LEU A 135 -10.73 2.52 0.89
C LEU A 135 -9.48 1.63 0.82
N MET A 136 -8.35 2.11 1.36
CA MET A 136 -7.10 1.33 1.38
C MET A 136 -7.23 0.04 2.19
N PHE A 137 -7.80 0.11 3.39
CA PHE A 137 -7.97 -1.06 4.24
C PHE A 137 -8.95 -2.06 3.65
N ASP A 138 -10.04 -1.59 3.09
CA ASP A 138 -11.07 -2.45 2.48
C ASP A 138 -10.53 -3.12 1.21
N TYR A 139 -9.77 -2.37 0.40
CA TYR A 139 -9.05 -2.93 -0.74
C TYR A 139 -8.06 -4.03 -0.30
N LEU A 140 -7.20 -3.76 0.67
CA LEU A 140 -6.19 -4.72 1.14
C LEU A 140 -6.79 -5.97 1.79
N ARG A 141 -7.97 -5.87 2.40
CA ARG A 141 -8.64 -6.98 3.07
C ARG A 141 -9.56 -7.78 2.15
N GLY A 142 -10.16 -7.11 1.18
CA GLY A 142 -11.23 -7.68 0.38
C GLY A 142 -10.86 -8.00 -1.08
N ARG A 143 -9.66 -7.64 -1.54
CA ARG A 143 -9.25 -7.89 -2.92
C ARG A 143 -8.68 -9.30 -3.09
N PRO A 144 -9.39 -10.26 -3.75
CA PRO A 144 -9.00 -11.67 -3.77
C PRO A 144 -7.73 -11.99 -4.54
N ASN A 145 -7.37 -11.16 -5.53
CA ASN A 145 -6.19 -11.36 -6.40
C ASN A 145 -4.95 -10.56 -5.95
N LEU A 146 -5.00 -9.95 -4.77
CA LEU A 146 -3.89 -9.24 -4.15
C LEU A 146 -2.91 -10.21 -3.46
#